data_78595ba562c609c8d14a41335f7396dd
#
_entry.id   78595ba562c609c8d14a41335f7396dd
#
_cell.length_a   1.000
_cell.length_b   1.000
_cell.length_c   1.000
_cell.angle_alpha   90.00
_cell.angle_beta   90.00
_cell.angle_gamma   90.00
#
_symmetry.space_group_name_H-M   'P 1'
#
loop_
_entity.id
_entity.type
_entity.pdbx_description
1 polymer ?
#
loop_
_entity_poly.entity_id
_entity_poly.type
_entity_poly.pdbx_seq_one_letter_code
_entity_poly.pdbx_strand_id
1 'polypeptide(L)'
;MLDGFVPWPPEFAERYRRAGYWAGASLRRLVDDSAARHPGRTAAVDATRRTTYAELTAEADRVASGLLDLGIGHRDRVVVHLPNRIGFLSTVVALFSIGAIPVLALPGHRRDEILHLARASDAVAYVGPDRFQGFDYRALAREVRRDAPGLRHVVVDGDAAEFTPLSELARSDVRELAPVDSSEVALLLLSGGTTGVPKLIPRTHDDYAYNIAACARVVEFDDSGVYLAANPVPHNAALGCPGALGAVILGGKAVLAANPSPDHVFPLIEREGVTLTTLVPALALLWAEAARTTPVDMSGVTIQVGSSKFGPAAAARVSESLGCRLMNVYGIGEGLITHTRPEDPPEVVFGTEGRPVCPDDEIRIVDPEDREVATGEIGELLTRGPYTIRGYFAAPDHNRRSFTEDGFYRSGDLARMTEDGNVVIEGRLKDIIHHLGEKVSAEEVEGHVLTHPLVRDTAVVGVPDDELDERLCVFVVLNGDAAEAADQVTLRAVRDHIRGRGLASYKLPDELIVVSDLPYTPVGKIDKNALKASRSR
;
A
#
# COMPACT_ATOMS: atom_id res chain seq x y z
N MET A 1 5.63 -23.84 -13.64
CA MET A 1 5.90 -22.70 -12.74
C MET A 1 6.15 -21.47 -13.60
N LEU A 2 5.83 -20.25 -13.16
CA LEU A 2 6.08 -19.03 -13.92
C LEU A 2 7.59 -18.71 -13.91
N ASP A 3 8.20 -18.47 -15.09
CA ASP A 3 9.60 -18.05 -15.18
C ASP A 3 9.79 -16.70 -14.47
N GLY A 4 10.87 -16.59 -13.70
CA GLY A 4 11.14 -15.39 -12.87
C GLY A 4 10.48 -15.37 -11.49
N PHE A 5 9.60 -16.32 -11.18
CA PHE A 5 9.03 -16.50 -9.84
C PHE A 5 9.93 -17.38 -8.97
N VAL A 6 10.15 -16.97 -7.71
CA VAL A 6 10.87 -17.75 -6.70
C VAL A 6 9.85 -18.38 -5.74
N PRO A 7 9.61 -19.69 -5.80
CA PRO A 7 8.63 -20.36 -4.96
C PRO A 7 9.13 -20.53 -3.51
N TRP A 8 8.19 -20.75 -2.58
CA TRP A 8 8.56 -21.25 -1.26
C TRP A 8 9.19 -22.65 -1.36
N PRO A 9 10.22 -22.93 -0.56
CA PRO A 9 10.73 -24.30 -0.43
C PRO A 9 9.61 -25.26 -0.05
N PRO A 10 9.61 -26.51 -0.55
CA PRO A 10 8.51 -27.48 -0.33
C PRO A 10 8.15 -27.69 1.14
N GLU A 11 9.13 -27.72 2.03
CA GLU A 11 8.96 -27.90 3.48
C GLU A 11 8.14 -26.76 4.12
N PHE A 12 8.34 -25.50 3.67
CA PHE A 12 7.54 -24.35 4.14
C PHE A 12 6.13 -24.40 3.56
N ALA A 13 5.99 -24.70 2.28
CA ALA A 13 4.69 -24.81 1.65
C ALA A 13 3.84 -25.90 2.32
N GLU A 14 4.45 -27.06 2.63
CA GLU A 14 3.77 -28.15 3.34
C GLU A 14 3.43 -27.77 4.79
N ARG A 15 4.33 -27.08 5.50
CA ARG A 15 4.08 -26.55 6.85
C ARG A 15 2.86 -25.63 6.85
N TYR A 16 2.79 -24.67 5.91
CA TYR A 16 1.70 -23.70 5.86
C TYR A 16 0.36 -24.32 5.48
N ARG A 17 0.36 -25.34 4.60
CA ARG A 17 -0.85 -26.12 4.29
C ARG A 17 -1.32 -26.94 5.50
N ARG A 18 -0.40 -27.61 6.22
CA ARG A 18 -0.75 -28.37 7.44
C ARG A 18 -1.26 -27.46 8.56
N ALA A 19 -0.74 -26.24 8.69
CA ALA A 19 -1.22 -25.26 9.65
C ALA A 19 -2.59 -24.65 9.26
N GLY A 20 -3.09 -24.96 8.05
CA GLY A 20 -4.36 -24.43 7.55
C GLY A 20 -4.30 -22.99 7.05
N TYR A 21 -3.09 -22.43 6.88
CA TYR A 21 -2.92 -21.09 6.33
C TYR A 21 -3.23 -21.07 4.84
N TRP A 22 -2.74 -22.04 4.11
CA TRP A 22 -2.98 -22.21 2.68
C TRP A 22 -4.08 -23.25 2.46
N ALA A 23 -5.29 -22.74 2.20
CA ALA A 23 -6.49 -23.57 2.08
C ALA A 23 -6.63 -24.28 0.73
N GLY A 24 -5.73 -24.00 -0.24
CA GLY A 24 -5.78 -24.61 -1.56
C GLY A 24 -6.90 -24.07 -2.46
N ALA A 25 -7.41 -22.87 -2.18
CA ALA A 25 -8.46 -22.22 -2.98
C ALA A 25 -7.89 -21.02 -3.73
N SER A 26 -8.17 -20.91 -5.04
CA SER A 26 -7.81 -19.71 -5.80
C SER A 26 -8.65 -18.52 -5.36
N LEU A 27 -8.14 -17.29 -5.56
CA LEU A 27 -8.89 -16.06 -5.24
C LEU A 27 -10.23 -15.99 -5.99
N ARG A 28 -10.27 -16.49 -7.24
CA ARG A 28 -11.52 -16.62 -7.97
C ARG A 28 -12.50 -17.52 -7.24
N ARG A 29 -12.08 -18.69 -6.81
CA ARG A 29 -12.93 -19.64 -6.09
C ARG A 29 -13.54 -19.03 -4.82
N LEU A 30 -12.76 -18.25 -4.07
CA LEU A 30 -13.25 -17.58 -2.87
C LEU A 30 -14.33 -16.52 -3.18
N VAL A 31 -14.20 -15.80 -4.30
CA VAL A 31 -15.26 -14.89 -4.79
C VAL A 31 -16.51 -15.67 -5.17
N ASP A 32 -16.38 -16.80 -5.88
CA ASP A 32 -17.51 -17.64 -6.26
C ASP A 32 -18.24 -18.23 -5.05
N ASP A 33 -17.49 -18.67 -4.03
CA ASP A 33 -18.07 -19.19 -2.80
C ASP A 33 -18.90 -18.11 -2.07
N SER A 34 -18.46 -16.84 -2.11
CA SER A 34 -19.23 -15.72 -1.56
C SER A 34 -20.44 -15.36 -2.41
N ALA A 35 -20.30 -15.41 -3.74
CA ALA A 35 -21.43 -15.20 -4.66
C ALA A 35 -22.49 -16.28 -4.53
N ALA A 36 -22.09 -17.54 -4.32
CA ALA A 36 -23.02 -18.64 -4.08
C ALA A 36 -23.80 -18.49 -2.76
N ARG A 37 -23.14 -17.97 -1.71
CA ARG A 37 -23.80 -17.71 -0.41
C ARG A 37 -24.72 -16.50 -0.43
N HIS A 38 -24.36 -15.45 -1.18
CA HIS A 38 -25.01 -14.14 -1.13
C HIS A 38 -25.29 -13.53 -2.52
N PRO A 39 -25.92 -14.26 -3.48
CA PRO A 39 -25.99 -13.82 -4.88
C PRO A 39 -26.64 -12.44 -5.08
N GLY A 40 -27.67 -12.14 -4.31
CA GLY A 40 -28.41 -10.88 -4.41
C GLY A 40 -27.89 -9.73 -3.54
N ARG A 41 -26.86 -9.96 -2.68
CA ARG A 41 -26.27 -8.88 -1.88
C ARG A 41 -25.40 -7.99 -2.76
N THR A 42 -25.32 -6.71 -2.40
CA THR A 42 -24.38 -5.77 -3.03
C THR A 42 -22.95 -6.17 -2.70
N ALA A 43 -22.16 -6.52 -3.72
CA ALA A 43 -20.74 -6.83 -3.59
C ALA A 43 -19.87 -5.56 -3.65
N ALA A 44 -20.21 -4.63 -4.54
CA ALA A 44 -19.47 -3.39 -4.70
C ALA A 44 -20.35 -2.20 -5.11
N VAL A 45 -19.86 -1.00 -4.74
CA VAL A 45 -20.45 0.30 -5.08
C VAL A 45 -19.35 1.22 -5.54
N ASP A 46 -19.55 1.93 -6.65
CA ASP A 46 -18.69 3.04 -7.07
C ASP A 46 -19.51 4.31 -7.33
N ALA A 47 -18.90 5.34 -7.89
CA ALA A 47 -19.55 6.60 -8.18
C ALA A 47 -20.66 6.48 -9.26
N THR A 48 -20.67 5.40 -10.03
CA THR A 48 -21.53 5.25 -11.21
C THR A 48 -22.61 4.19 -11.06
N ARG A 49 -22.33 3.13 -10.29
CA ARG A 49 -23.24 1.98 -10.15
C ARG A 49 -23.04 1.18 -8.86
N ARG A 50 -23.98 0.31 -8.61
CA ARG A 50 -23.91 -0.78 -7.63
C ARG A 50 -23.92 -2.10 -8.37
N THR A 51 -23.28 -3.11 -7.84
CA THR A 51 -23.31 -4.45 -8.40
C THR A 51 -23.53 -5.49 -7.30
N THR A 52 -24.37 -6.47 -7.56
CA THR A 52 -24.55 -7.64 -6.68
C THR A 52 -23.42 -8.64 -6.91
N TYR A 53 -23.31 -9.63 -6.05
CA TYR A 53 -22.35 -10.73 -6.21
C TYR A 53 -22.59 -11.51 -7.51
N ALA A 54 -23.86 -11.83 -7.82
CA ALA A 54 -24.22 -12.53 -9.05
C ALA A 54 -23.86 -11.70 -10.31
N GLU A 55 -24.09 -10.39 -10.28
CA GLU A 55 -23.75 -9.50 -11.40
C GLU A 55 -22.24 -9.35 -11.56
N LEU A 56 -21.49 -9.21 -10.45
CA LEU A 56 -20.04 -9.08 -10.46
C LEU A 56 -19.37 -10.33 -11.06
N THR A 57 -19.78 -11.52 -10.60
CA THR A 57 -19.21 -12.78 -11.11
C THR A 57 -19.60 -13.02 -12.57
N ALA A 58 -20.85 -12.75 -12.96
CA ALA A 58 -21.29 -12.86 -14.34
C ALA A 58 -20.59 -11.86 -15.27
N GLU A 59 -20.30 -10.64 -14.81
CA GLU A 59 -19.50 -9.67 -15.57
C GLU A 59 -18.07 -10.16 -15.72
N ALA A 60 -17.46 -10.65 -14.63
CA ALA A 60 -16.10 -11.19 -14.66
C ALA A 60 -15.97 -12.39 -15.60
N ASP A 61 -16.95 -13.28 -15.65
CA ASP A 61 -16.97 -14.44 -16.58
C ASP A 61 -17.00 -14.00 -18.05
N ARG A 62 -17.79 -12.99 -18.37
CA ARG A 62 -17.83 -12.44 -19.72
C ARG A 62 -16.53 -11.73 -20.09
N VAL A 63 -15.98 -10.92 -19.18
CA VAL A 63 -14.68 -10.26 -19.39
C VAL A 63 -13.58 -11.29 -19.56
N ALA A 64 -13.55 -12.36 -18.75
CA ALA A 64 -12.61 -13.46 -18.87
C ALA A 64 -12.70 -14.14 -20.27
N SER A 65 -13.92 -14.41 -20.73
CA SER A 65 -14.17 -14.98 -22.06
C SER A 65 -13.68 -14.05 -23.18
N GLY A 66 -13.96 -12.74 -23.07
CA GLY A 66 -13.50 -11.74 -24.00
C GLY A 66 -11.97 -11.57 -24.03
N LEU A 67 -11.31 -11.70 -22.87
CA LEU A 67 -9.84 -11.73 -22.80
C LEU A 67 -9.26 -12.97 -23.52
N LEU A 68 -9.88 -14.14 -23.36
CA LEU A 68 -9.52 -15.35 -24.10
C LEU A 68 -9.73 -15.17 -25.62
N ASP A 69 -10.76 -14.46 -26.06
CA ASP A 69 -10.99 -14.14 -27.47
C ASP A 69 -9.89 -13.25 -28.05
N LEU A 70 -9.30 -12.37 -27.23
CA LEU A 70 -8.09 -11.60 -27.59
C LEU A 70 -6.81 -12.42 -27.54
N GLY A 71 -6.85 -13.70 -27.14
CA GLY A 71 -5.67 -14.54 -26.99
C GLY A 71 -4.87 -14.26 -25.71
N ILE A 72 -5.50 -13.64 -24.69
CA ILE A 72 -4.92 -13.45 -23.37
C ILE A 72 -5.38 -14.60 -22.48
N GLY A 73 -4.45 -15.34 -21.89
CA GLY A 73 -4.77 -16.56 -21.15
C GLY A 73 -3.81 -16.82 -19.98
N HIS A 74 -3.72 -18.09 -19.62
CA HIS A 74 -2.97 -18.58 -18.47
C HIS A 74 -1.53 -18.08 -18.45
N ARG A 75 -1.13 -17.48 -17.33
CA ARG A 75 0.18 -16.86 -17.07
C ARG A 75 0.53 -15.65 -17.93
N ASP A 76 -0.35 -15.14 -18.75
CA ASP A 76 -0.14 -13.84 -19.38
C ASP A 76 -0.22 -12.72 -18.35
N ARG A 77 0.66 -11.72 -18.45
CA ARG A 77 0.66 -10.54 -17.57
C ARG A 77 -0.10 -9.43 -18.24
N VAL A 78 -0.96 -8.79 -17.45
CA VAL A 78 -1.81 -7.67 -17.89
C VAL A 78 -1.62 -6.49 -16.96
N VAL A 79 -1.11 -5.37 -17.45
CA VAL A 79 -1.04 -4.13 -16.65
C VAL A 79 -2.44 -3.61 -16.42
N VAL A 80 -2.89 -3.59 -15.16
CA VAL A 80 -4.20 -3.06 -14.74
C VAL A 80 -3.99 -1.69 -14.09
N HIS A 81 -4.37 -0.64 -14.81
CA HIS A 81 -4.18 0.77 -14.45
C HIS A 81 -5.52 1.48 -14.26
N LEU A 82 -6.44 0.84 -13.56
CA LEU A 82 -7.79 1.35 -13.33
C LEU A 82 -7.89 2.06 -11.97
N PRO A 83 -8.67 3.15 -11.87
CA PRO A 83 -8.99 3.80 -10.61
C PRO A 83 -10.02 3.00 -9.79
N ASN A 84 -10.46 3.55 -8.66
CA ASN A 84 -11.46 2.98 -7.77
C ASN A 84 -12.84 2.89 -8.46
N ARG A 85 -13.02 1.84 -9.27
CA ARG A 85 -14.25 1.53 -10.02
C ARG A 85 -14.56 0.04 -9.94
N ILE A 86 -15.82 -0.34 -10.11
CA ILE A 86 -16.24 -1.74 -10.19
C ILE A 86 -15.52 -2.47 -11.34
N GLY A 87 -15.25 -1.78 -12.45
CA GLY A 87 -14.46 -2.32 -13.57
C GLY A 87 -13.05 -2.81 -13.17
N PHE A 88 -12.43 -2.25 -12.12
CA PHE A 88 -11.19 -2.79 -11.56
C PHE A 88 -11.41 -4.17 -10.96
N LEU A 89 -12.43 -4.32 -10.10
CA LEU A 89 -12.72 -5.61 -9.45
C LEU A 89 -13.13 -6.67 -10.47
N SER A 90 -14.03 -6.34 -11.40
CA SER A 90 -14.45 -7.30 -12.44
C SER A 90 -13.30 -7.74 -13.34
N THR A 91 -12.38 -6.81 -13.71
CA THR A 91 -11.18 -7.13 -14.50
C THR A 91 -10.22 -8.05 -13.73
N VAL A 92 -9.92 -7.72 -12.47
CA VAL A 92 -8.99 -8.54 -11.66
C VAL A 92 -9.56 -9.93 -11.41
N VAL A 93 -10.86 -10.05 -11.07
CA VAL A 93 -11.54 -11.34 -10.90
C VAL A 93 -11.56 -12.14 -12.21
N ALA A 94 -11.78 -11.47 -13.36
CA ALA A 94 -11.72 -12.10 -14.68
C ALA A 94 -10.32 -12.68 -15.00
N LEU A 95 -9.26 -11.93 -14.69
CA LEU A 95 -7.89 -12.39 -14.87
C LEU A 95 -7.58 -13.60 -13.98
N PHE A 96 -8.03 -13.59 -12.72
CA PHE A 96 -7.92 -14.77 -11.83
C PHE A 96 -8.66 -15.99 -12.38
N SER A 97 -9.77 -15.79 -13.08
CA SER A 97 -10.56 -16.89 -13.67
C SER A 97 -9.83 -17.67 -14.74
N ILE A 98 -8.97 -17.00 -15.52
CA ILE A 98 -8.21 -17.60 -16.62
C ILE A 98 -6.74 -17.85 -16.28
N GLY A 99 -6.33 -17.62 -15.03
CA GLY A 99 -4.94 -17.74 -14.58
C GLY A 99 -4.00 -16.71 -15.22
N ALA A 100 -4.53 -15.60 -15.73
CA ALA A 100 -3.74 -14.45 -16.16
C ALA A 100 -3.41 -13.56 -14.95
N ILE A 101 -2.28 -12.86 -15.01
CA ILE A 101 -1.67 -12.22 -13.86
C ILE A 101 -1.80 -10.69 -13.99
N PRO A 102 -2.67 -10.02 -13.20
CA PRO A 102 -2.69 -8.57 -13.15
C PRO A 102 -1.39 -8.01 -12.56
N VAL A 103 -0.80 -7.05 -13.25
CA VAL A 103 0.29 -6.19 -12.78
C VAL A 103 -0.37 -4.87 -12.34
N LEU A 104 -0.43 -4.65 -11.05
CA LEU A 104 -1.24 -3.57 -10.49
C LEU A 104 -0.53 -2.22 -10.58
N ALA A 105 -1.08 -1.30 -11.37
CA ALA A 105 -0.56 0.05 -11.54
C ALA A 105 -1.44 1.09 -10.85
N LEU A 106 -0.80 2.04 -10.15
CA LEU A 106 -1.53 3.11 -9.48
C LEU A 106 -2.03 4.16 -10.47
N PRO A 107 -3.22 4.75 -10.28
CA PRO A 107 -3.77 5.78 -11.16
C PRO A 107 -2.85 6.99 -11.37
N GLY A 108 -1.97 7.27 -10.40
CA GLY A 108 -0.96 8.33 -10.50
C GLY A 108 0.22 8.02 -11.42
N HIS A 109 0.44 6.78 -11.82
CA HIS A 109 1.55 6.42 -12.71
C HIS A 109 1.40 7.05 -14.09
N ARG A 110 2.52 7.30 -14.71
CA ARG A 110 2.59 7.90 -16.05
C ARG A 110 3.41 7.00 -16.98
N ARG A 111 3.86 7.57 -18.11
CA ARG A 111 4.51 6.83 -19.18
C ARG A 111 5.68 5.96 -18.71
N ASP A 112 6.59 6.52 -17.92
CA ASP A 112 7.84 5.83 -17.58
C ASP A 112 7.60 4.65 -16.63
N GLU A 113 6.73 4.82 -15.63
CA GLU A 113 6.33 3.72 -14.75
C GLU A 113 5.57 2.64 -15.52
N ILE A 114 4.57 3.00 -16.32
CA ILE A 114 3.77 2.02 -17.07
C ILE A 114 4.62 1.29 -18.12
N LEU A 115 5.51 1.99 -18.82
CA LEU A 115 6.45 1.38 -19.75
C LEU A 115 7.39 0.41 -19.05
N HIS A 116 7.89 0.79 -17.86
CA HIS A 116 8.70 -0.11 -17.05
C HIS A 116 7.92 -1.36 -16.65
N LEU A 117 6.70 -1.20 -16.12
CA LEU A 117 5.87 -2.33 -15.72
C LEU A 117 5.58 -3.28 -16.89
N ALA A 118 5.23 -2.72 -18.04
CA ALA A 118 4.97 -3.50 -19.24
C ALA A 118 6.19 -4.34 -19.67
N ARG A 119 7.39 -3.75 -19.62
CA ARG A 119 8.64 -4.42 -19.98
C ARG A 119 9.10 -5.42 -18.92
N ALA A 120 9.12 -5.02 -17.65
CA ALA A 120 9.61 -5.86 -16.55
C ALA A 120 8.74 -7.10 -16.30
N SER A 121 7.47 -7.04 -16.65
CA SER A 121 6.55 -8.18 -16.56
C SER A 121 6.36 -8.93 -17.86
N ASP A 122 6.92 -8.48 -18.99
CA ASP A 122 6.56 -8.95 -20.34
C ASP A 122 5.04 -8.95 -20.56
N ALA A 123 4.38 -7.85 -20.18
CA ALA A 123 2.93 -7.75 -20.28
C ALA A 123 2.45 -7.79 -21.73
N VAL A 124 1.41 -8.56 -21.98
CA VAL A 124 0.79 -8.70 -23.32
C VAL A 124 -0.36 -7.71 -23.53
N ALA A 125 -0.91 -7.17 -22.45
CA ALA A 125 -2.05 -6.24 -22.49
C ALA A 125 -1.93 -5.15 -21.42
N TYR A 126 -2.60 -4.04 -21.70
CA TYR A 126 -2.84 -2.93 -20.78
C TYR A 126 -4.34 -2.68 -20.68
N VAL A 127 -4.85 -2.53 -19.45
CA VAL A 127 -6.23 -2.16 -19.15
C VAL A 127 -6.21 -0.85 -18.37
N GLY A 128 -6.83 0.20 -18.88
CA GLY A 128 -6.87 1.52 -18.25
C GLY A 128 -8.17 2.26 -18.51
N PRO A 129 -8.44 3.40 -17.85
CA PRO A 129 -9.60 4.22 -18.14
C PRO A 129 -9.37 5.05 -19.43
N ASP A 130 -10.44 5.61 -19.97
CA ASP A 130 -10.33 6.64 -20.99
C ASP A 130 -9.71 7.92 -20.41
N ARG A 131 -10.38 8.48 -19.37
CA ARG A 131 -9.96 9.68 -18.65
C ARG A 131 -10.21 9.52 -17.16
N PHE A 132 -9.29 10.06 -16.37
CA PHE A 132 -9.44 10.15 -14.91
C PHE A 132 -8.68 11.38 -14.40
N GLN A 133 -9.32 12.20 -13.55
CA GLN A 133 -8.74 13.44 -12.99
C GLN A 133 -8.09 14.36 -14.04
N GLY A 134 -8.78 14.53 -15.18
CA GLY A 134 -8.32 15.40 -16.27
C GLY A 134 -7.25 14.81 -17.19
N PHE A 135 -6.67 13.65 -16.87
CA PHE A 135 -5.64 13.00 -17.68
C PHE A 135 -6.25 12.01 -18.68
N ASP A 136 -5.74 12.00 -19.93
CA ASP A 136 -6.14 11.06 -21.00
C ASP A 136 -5.21 9.84 -21.03
N TYR A 137 -5.68 8.70 -20.52
CA TYR A 137 -4.92 7.45 -20.46
C TYR A 137 -4.78 6.75 -21.81
N ARG A 138 -5.61 7.09 -22.79
CA ARG A 138 -5.50 6.57 -24.18
C ARG A 138 -4.25 7.13 -24.84
N ALA A 139 -3.92 8.40 -24.61
CA ALA A 139 -2.66 8.99 -25.08
C ALA A 139 -1.44 8.27 -24.49
N LEU A 140 -1.45 8.01 -23.17
CA LEU A 140 -0.45 7.21 -22.50
C LEU A 140 -0.32 5.79 -23.11
N ALA A 141 -1.46 5.12 -23.34
CA ALA A 141 -1.49 3.76 -23.90
C ALA A 141 -0.88 3.69 -25.30
N ARG A 142 -1.10 4.73 -26.15
CA ARG A 142 -0.45 4.82 -27.48
C ARG A 142 1.07 4.87 -27.37
N GLU A 143 1.58 5.70 -26.47
CA GLU A 143 3.02 5.85 -26.25
C GLU A 143 3.63 4.56 -25.71
N VAL A 144 3.03 3.97 -24.68
CA VAL A 144 3.53 2.74 -24.06
C VAL A 144 3.50 1.58 -25.07
N ARG A 145 2.41 1.42 -25.84
CA ARG A 145 2.29 0.36 -26.86
C ARG A 145 3.35 0.50 -27.97
N ARG A 146 3.66 1.75 -28.37
CA ARG A 146 4.72 1.99 -29.36
C ARG A 146 6.09 1.56 -28.84
N ASP A 147 6.36 1.81 -27.56
CA ASP A 147 7.68 1.63 -26.97
C ASP A 147 7.83 0.26 -26.24
N ALA A 148 6.75 -0.51 -26.11
CA ALA A 148 6.71 -1.90 -25.60
C ALA A 148 6.02 -2.82 -26.63
N PRO A 149 6.74 -3.35 -27.63
CA PRO A 149 6.13 -4.12 -28.74
C PRO A 149 5.49 -5.44 -28.27
N GLY A 150 5.84 -5.95 -27.10
CA GLY A 150 5.18 -7.12 -26.47
C GLY A 150 3.74 -6.84 -26.05
N LEU A 151 3.37 -5.57 -25.82
CA LEU A 151 2.04 -5.12 -25.42
C LEU A 151 1.11 -5.07 -26.65
N ARG A 152 0.45 -6.19 -26.91
CA ARG A 152 -0.37 -6.40 -28.12
C ARG A 152 -1.75 -5.77 -28.01
N HIS A 153 -2.35 -5.77 -26.81
CA HIS A 153 -3.74 -5.37 -26.57
C HIS A 153 -3.81 -4.18 -25.62
N VAL A 154 -4.72 -3.27 -25.94
CA VAL A 154 -5.11 -2.16 -25.07
C VAL A 154 -6.62 -2.22 -24.89
N VAL A 155 -7.07 -2.35 -23.64
CA VAL A 155 -8.47 -2.37 -23.24
C VAL A 155 -8.77 -1.11 -22.44
N VAL A 156 -9.88 -0.44 -22.75
CA VAL A 156 -10.22 0.85 -22.13
C VAL A 156 -11.59 0.78 -21.46
N ASP A 157 -11.62 1.16 -20.17
CA ASP A 157 -12.86 1.39 -19.43
C ASP A 157 -13.35 2.82 -19.68
N GLY A 158 -14.35 2.97 -20.56
CA GLY A 158 -14.92 4.22 -21.02
C GLY A 158 -14.94 4.33 -22.55
N ASP A 159 -14.75 5.55 -23.08
CA ASP A 159 -14.60 5.80 -24.53
C ASP A 159 -13.24 5.28 -25.01
N ALA A 160 -13.27 4.15 -25.70
CA ALA A 160 -12.06 3.43 -26.09
C ALA A 160 -11.35 4.01 -27.33
N ALA A 161 -11.98 4.89 -28.09
CA ALA A 161 -11.47 5.37 -29.37
C ALA A 161 -11.08 4.19 -30.31
N GLU A 162 -9.82 4.06 -30.70
CA GLU A 162 -9.31 2.96 -31.54
C GLU A 162 -8.97 1.67 -30.79
N PHE A 163 -9.12 1.64 -29.47
CA PHE A 163 -8.79 0.48 -28.63
C PHE A 163 -10.04 -0.38 -28.36
N THR A 164 -9.86 -1.52 -27.71
CA THR A 164 -10.96 -2.42 -27.35
C THR A 164 -11.69 -1.87 -26.11
N PRO A 165 -13.00 -1.62 -26.17
CA PRO A 165 -13.76 -1.22 -24.98
C PRO A 165 -13.87 -2.38 -23.97
N LEU A 166 -13.66 -2.11 -22.68
CA LEU A 166 -13.90 -3.11 -21.62
C LEU A 166 -15.36 -3.57 -21.63
N SER A 167 -16.29 -2.66 -21.97
CA SER A 167 -17.72 -2.98 -22.11
C SER A 167 -18.04 -3.94 -23.24
N GLU A 168 -17.18 -4.07 -24.25
CA GLU A 168 -17.32 -5.08 -25.32
C GLU A 168 -16.96 -6.46 -24.79
N LEU A 169 -15.84 -6.58 -24.07
CA LEU A 169 -15.45 -7.84 -23.41
C LEU A 169 -16.53 -8.31 -22.44
N ALA A 170 -17.17 -7.40 -21.72
CA ALA A 170 -18.26 -7.72 -20.81
C ALA A 170 -19.58 -8.20 -21.50
N ARG A 171 -19.60 -8.27 -22.82
CA ARG A 171 -20.71 -8.82 -23.63
C ARG A 171 -20.37 -10.15 -24.30
N SER A 172 -19.14 -10.65 -24.13
CA SER A 172 -18.71 -11.93 -24.69
C SER A 172 -19.55 -13.10 -24.15
N ASP A 173 -19.73 -14.12 -24.96
CA ASP A 173 -20.36 -15.36 -24.54
C ASP A 173 -19.48 -16.06 -23.48
N VAL A 174 -20.11 -16.53 -22.43
CA VAL A 174 -19.40 -17.19 -21.31
C VAL A 174 -18.87 -18.54 -21.75
N ARG A 175 -17.57 -18.76 -21.52
CA ARG A 175 -16.90 -20.04 -21.73
C ARG A 175 -16.76 -20.80 -20.43
N GLU A 176 -16.71 -22.12 -20.52
CA GLU A 176 -16.28 -22.96 -19.39
C GLU A 176 -14.78 -22.75 -19.14
N LEU A 177 -14.40 -22.42 -17.90
CA LEU A 177 -13.04 -22.12 -17.50
C LEU A 177 -12.47 -23.25 -16.64
N ALA A 178 -11.23 -23.63 -16.90
CA ALA A 178 -10.52 -24.58 -16.08
C ALA A 178 -10.17 -23.97 -14.71
N PRO A 179 -10.23 -24.74 -13.61
CA PRO A 179 -9.77 -24.28 -12.31
C PRO A 179 -8.29 -23.87 -12.33
N VAL A 180 -7.95 -22.78 -11.66
CA VAL A 180 -6.57 -22.30 -11.49
C VAL A 180 -6.01 -22.85 -10.19
N ASP A 181 -4.75 -23.36 -10.24
CA ASP A 181 -4.05 -23.90 -9.07
C ASP A 181 -3.72 -22.75 -8.08
N SER A 182 -4.02 -22.95 -6.81
CA SER A 182 -3.82 -21.95 -5.76
C SER A 182 -2.35 -21.62 -5.48
N SER A 183 -1.43 -22.48 -5.84
CA SER A 183 0.02 -22.26 -5.71
C SER A 183 0.61 -21.37 -6.82
N GLU A 184 -0.18 -21.04 -7.86
CA GLU A 184 0.27 -20.17 -8.93
C GLU A 184 0.25 -18.69 -8.52
N VAL A 185 1.06 -17.88 -9.24
CA VAL A 185 1.09 -16.45 -9.05
C VAL A 185 -0.26 -15.85 -9.47
N ALA A 186 -0.93 -15.24 -8.52
CA ALA A 186 -2.23 -14.59 -8.71
C ALA A 186 -2.11 -13.17 -9.24
N LEU A 187 -1.13 -12.41 -8.73
CA LEU A 187 -0.94 -10.99 -9.08
C LEU A 187 0.50 -10.54 -8.82
N LEU A 188 0.86 -9.41 -9.43
CA LEU A 188 2.11 -8.70 -9.19
C LEU A 188 1.80 -7.33 -8.57
N LEU A 189 2.19 -7.15 -7.30
CA LEU A 189 2.19 -5.85 -6.62
C LEU A 189 3.47 -5.08 -6.97
N LEU A 190 3.50 -3.81 -6.60
CA LEU A 190 4.66 -2.95 -6.76
C LEU A 190 5.33 -2.67 -5.43
N SER A 191 6.65 -2.77 -5.39
CA SER A 191 7.41 -2.31 -4.23
C SER A 191 7.31 -0.80 -4.09
N GLY A 192 7.20 -0.32 -2.85
CA GLY A 192 7.15 1.10 -2.52
C GLY A 192 8.50 1.84 -2.63
N GLY A 193 9.41 1.38 -3.49
CA GLY A 193 10.78 1.89 -3.61
C GLY A 193 10.84 3.40 -3.86
N THR A 194 11.37 4.16 -2.90
CA THR A 194 11.62 5.61 -3.03
C THR A 194 12.92 5.92 -3.78
N THR A 195 13.74 4.91 -4.12
CA THR A 195 15.11 5.09 -4.63
C THR A 195 15.38 4.41 -5.97
N GLY A 196 14.36 4.00 -6.69
CA GLY A 196 14.59 3.32 -7.98
C GLY A 196 13.31 2.87 -8.66
N VAL A 197 13.49 2.19 -9.75
CA VAL A 197 12.41 1.62 -10.56
C VAL A 197 11.63 0.61 -9.71
N PRO A 198 10.28 0.66 -9.64
CA PRO A 198 9.48 -0.27 -8.86
C PRO A 198 9.76 -1.72 -9.24
N LYS A 199 9.90 -2.59 -8.24
CA LYS A 199 10.07 -4.03 -8.43
C LYS A 199 8.72 -4.72 -8.35
N LEU A 200 8.59 -5.84 -9.03
CA LEU A 200 7.38 -6.63 -9.08
C LEU A 200 7.39 -7.67 -7.95
N ILE A 201 6.38 -7.62 -7.10
CA ILE A 201 6.18 -8.50 -5.95
C ILE A 201 5.18 -9.59 -6.34
N PRO A 202 5.63 -10.83 -6.58
CA PRO A 202 4.72 -11.90 -6.97
C PRO A 202 3.99 -12.44 -5.73
N ARG A 203 2.66 -12.50 -5.81
CA ARG A 203 1.81 -13.08 -4.77
C ARG A 203 1.03 -14.25 -5.38
N THR A 204 1.04 -15.39 -4.72
CA THR A 204 0.25 -16.57 -5.12
C THR A 204 -1.19 -16.43 -4.64
N HIS A 205 -2.09 -17.27 -5.17
CA HIS A 205 -3.45 -17.32 -4.65
C HIS A 205 -3.47 -17.78 -3.19
N ASP A 206 -2.68 -18.78 -2.82
CA ASP A 206 -2.58 -19.30 -1.44
C ASP A 206 -2.15 -18.22 -0.45
N ASP A 207 -1.02 -17.55 -0.72
CA ASP A 207 -0.46 -16.57 0.22
C ASP A 207 -1.32 -15.31 0.34
N TYR A 208 -1.88 -14.85 -0.78
CA TYR A 208 -2.70 -13.64 -0.78
C TYR A 208 -4.07 -13.86 -0.17
N ALA A 209 -4.68 -15.04 -0.38
CA ALA A 209 -5.91 -15.44 0.31
C ALA A 209 -5.70 -15.49 1.82
N TYR A 210 -4.57 -16.04 2.27
CA TYR A 210 -4.22 -16.08 3.69
C TYR A 210 -3.96 -14.68 4.26
N ASN A 211 -3.22 -13.85 3.55
CA ASN A 211 -2.99 -12.44 3.92
C ASN A 211 -4.32 -11.71 4.19
N ILE A 212 -5.29 -11.83 3.26
CA ILE A 212 -6.64 -11.25 3.41
C ILE A 212 -7.33 -11.79 4.67
N ALA A 213 -7.36 -13.11 4.83
CA ALA A 213 -8.05 -13.75 5.94
C ALA A 213 -7.40 -13.43 7.30
N ALA A 214 -6.07 -13.34 7.35
CA ALA A 214 -5.34 -13.00 8.57
C ALA A 214 -5.61 -11.55 9.00
N CYS A 215 -5.54 -10.59 8.07
CA CYS A 215 -5.89 -9.21 8.33
C CYS A 215 -7.35 -9.06 8.77
N ALA A 216 -8.28 -9.72 8.08
CA ALA A 216 -9.70 -9.65 8.41
C ALA A 216 -10.02 -10.12 9.83
N ARG A 217 -9.38 -11.21 10.28
CA ARG A 217 -9.54 -11.70 11.67
C ARG A 217 -9.10 -10.67 12.70
N VAL A 218 -8.00 -9.95 12.43
CA VAL A 218 -7.47 -8.95 13.37
C VAL A 218 -8.38 -7.73 13.50
N VAL A 219 -9.00 -7.31 12.40
CA VAL A 219 -9.91 -6.14 12.40
C VAL A 219 -11.37 -6.53 12.58
N GLU A 220 -11.65 -7.81 12.88
CA GLU A 220 -13.01 -8.35 13.08
C GLU A 220 -13.93 -8.09 11.88
N PHE A 221 -13.40 -8.18 10.65
CA PHE A 221 -14.15 -7.96 9.42
C PHE A 221 -14.73 -9.28 8.89
N ASP A 222 -16.04 -9.34 8.74
CA ASP A 222 -16.79 -10.50 8.25
C ASP A 222 -17.71 -10.16 7.07
N ASP A 223 -18.68 -11.03 6.79
CA ASP A 223 -19.64 -10.87 5.70
C ASP A 223 -20.67 -9.74 5.92
N SER A 224 -20.78 -9.19 7.12
CA SER A 224 -21.57 -7.99 7.41
C SER A 224 -20.79 -6.70 7.16
N GLY A 225 -19.47 -6.79 7.02
CA GLY A 225 -18.55 -5.68 6.92
C GLY A 225 -18.70 -4.88 5.63
N VAL A 226 -18.43 -3.57 5.73
CA VAL A 226 -18.42 -2.64 4.60
C VAL A 226 -17.07 -1.91 4.57
N TYR A 227 -16.27 -2.23 3.57
CA TYR A 227 -14.95 -1.61 3.38
C TYR A 227 -15.03 -0.40 2.45
N LEU A 228 -14.54 0.76 2.90
CA LEU A 228 -14.36 1.95 2.06
C LEU A 228 -12.92 2.03 1.54
N ALA A 229 -12.75 1.90 0.24
CA ALA A 229 -11.49 2.17 -0.44
C ALA A 229 -11.37 3.68 -0.74
N ALA A 230 -10.81 4.45 0.18
CA ALA A 230 -10.48 5.86 -0.02
C ALA A 230 -9.11 6.02 -0.72
N ASN A 231 -8.16 5.14 -0.41
CA ASN A 231 -6.89 5.04 -1.13
C ASN A 231 -7.08 4.28 -2.47
N PRO A 232 -6.15 4.42 -3.44
CA PRO A 232 -6.19 3.67 -4.68
C PRO A 232 -6.21 2.14 -4.45
N VAL A 233 -7.23 1.47 -4.99
CA VAL A 233 -7.41 0.01 -4.83
C VAL A 233 -6.23 -0.84 -5.34
N PRO A 234 -5.47 -0.45 -6.38
CA PRO A 234 -4.28 -1.21 -6.77
C PRO A 234 -3.16 -1.24 -5.71
N HIS A 235 -3.23 -0.41 -4.66
CA HIS A 235 -2.29 -0.46 -3.54
C HIS A 235 -2.65 -1.61 -2.60
N ASN A 236 -1.62 -2.40 -2.15
CA ASN A 236 -1.83 -3.59 -1.33
C ASN A 236 -2.73 -3.37 -0.11
N ALA A 237 -2.54 -2.27 0.62
CA ALA A 237 -3.33 -1.95 1.82
C ALA A 237 -4.83 -1.79 1.51
N ALA A 238 -5.17 -1.13 0.38
CA ALA A 238 -6.55 -0.92 -0.03
C ALA A 238 -7.15 -2.13 -0.76
N LEU A 239 -6.32 -3.06 -1.24
CA LEU A 239 -6.76 -4.25 -1.98
C LEU A 239 -6.95 -5.47 -1.08
N GLY A 240 -5.95 -5.80 -0.23
CA GLY A 240 -5.82 -7.10 0.43
C GLY A 240 -5.54 -7.09 1.94
N CYS A 241 -5.73 -5.96 2.68
CA CYS A 241 -5.45 -5.88 4.13
C CYS A 241 -6.66 -5.42 5.00
N PRO A 242 -7.84 -6.06 5.04
CA PRO A 242 -8.37 -7.01 4.06
C PRO A 242 -8.71 -6.36 2.73
N GLY A 243 -9.00 -5.04 2.68
CA GLY A 243 -9.17 -4.25 1.49
C GLY A 243 -10.43 -4.56 0.68
N ALA A 244 -10.53 -3.96 -0.51
CA ALA A 244 -11.71 -4.10 -1.37
C ALA A 244 -11.89 -5.53 -1.92
N LEU A 245 -10.79 -6.21 -2.28
CA LEU A 245 -10.86 -7.61 -2.72
C LEU A 245 -11.22 -8.53 -1.54
N GLY A 246 -10.65 -8.25 -0.35
CA GLY A 246 -10.98 -8.99 0.85
C GLY A 246 -12.45 -8.84 1.24
N ALA A 247 -13.02 -7.63 1.15
CA ALA A 247 -14.45 -7.42 1.39
C ALA A 247 -15.31 -8.32 0.48
N VAL A 248 -14.97 -8.40 -0.82
CA VAL A 248 -15.68 -9.27 -1.78
C VAL A 248 -15.45 -10.76 -1.46
N ILE A 249 -14.24 -11.18 -1.16
CA ILE A 249 -13.93 -12.58 -0.84
C ILE A 249 -14.64 -13.04 0.43
N LEU A 250 -14.82 -12.17 1.41
CA LEU A 250 -15.43 -12.50 2.71
C LEU A 250 -16.95 -12.41 2.70
N GLY A 251 -17.57 -11.93 1.63
CA GLY A 251 -19.04 -11.83 1.52
C GLY A 251 -19.58 -10.46 1.95
N GLY A 252 -18.72 -9.51 2.29
CA GLY A 252 -19.05 -8.14 2.66
C GLY A 252 -19.32 -7.22 1.46
N LYS A 253 -19.12 -5.91 1.63
CA LYS A 253 -19.32 -4.90 0.59
C LYS A 253 -18.10 -4.01 0.42
N ALA A 254 -17.66 -3.79 -0.83
CA ALA A 254 -16.63 -2.84 -1.18
C ALA A 254 -17.24 -1.52 -1.67
N VAL A 255 -16.90 -0.40 -1.06
CA VAL A 255 -17.27 0.95 -1.49
C VAL A 255 -16.02 1.62 -2.08
N LEU A 256 -16.05 1.91 -3.37
CA LEU A 256 -14.91 2.40 -4.15
C LEU A 256 -15.03 3.91 -4.32
N ALA A 257 -14.39 4.70 -3.47
CA ALA A 257 -14.44 6.16 -3.56
C ALA A 257 -13.58 6.67 -4.72
N ALA A 258 -14.17 7.41 -5.64
CA ALA A 258 -13.46 8.04 -6.75
C ALA A 258 -12.57 9.20 -6.30
N ASN A 259 -12.91 9.82 -5.16
CA ASN A 259 -12.19 10.92 -4.55
C ASN A 259 -12.15 10.71 -3.02
N PRO A 260 -10.97 10.75 -2.37
CA PRO A 260 -10.83 10.56 -0.93
C PRO A 260 -11.17 11.80 -0.08
N SER A 261 -11.56 12.93 -0.69
CA SER A 261 -11.84 14.16 0.06
C SER A 261 -13.04 14.00 1.00
N PRO A 262 -13.05 14.65 2.17
CA PRO A 262 -14.12 14.56 3.15
C PRO A 262 -15.52 14.82 2.59
N ASP A 263 -15.67 15.81 1.73
CA ASP A 263 -16.95 16.17 1.10
C ASP A 263 -17.58 15.02 0.31
N HIS A 264 -16.76 14.10 -0.22
CA HIS A 264 -17.20 12.93 -0.97
C HIS A 264 -17.37 11.69 -0.10
N VAL A 265 -16.44 11.47 0.85
CA VAL A 265 -16.41 10.21 1.61
C VAL A 265 -17.28 10.23 2.86
N PHE A 266 -17.48 11.37 3.54
CA PHE A 266 -18.33 11.42 4.73
C PHE A 266 -19.78 11.02 4.41
N PRO A 267 -20.43 11.54 3.34
CA PRO A 267 -21.74 11.05 2.92
C PRO A 267 -21.76 9.57 2.49
N LEU A 268 -20.62 9.03 1.97
CA LEU A 268 -20.51 7.61 1.63
C LEU A 268 -20.47 6.74 2.89
N ILE A 269 -19.73 7.16 3.91
CA ILE A 269 -19.59 6.43 5.17
C ILE A 269 -20.98 6.19 5.79
N GLU A 270 -21.75 7.25 5.93
CA GLU A 270 -23.10 7.17 6.50
C GLU A 270 -24.08 6.38 5.60
N ARG A 271 -24.14 6.74 4.31
CA ARG A 271 -25.08 6.12 3.36
C ARG A 271 -24.84 4.64 3.17
N GLU A 272 -23.59 4.22 3.13
CA GLU A 272 -23.23 2.83 2.86
C GLU A 272 -23.04 2.01 4.14
N GLY A 273 -23.02 2.65 5.32
CA GLY A 273 -22.77 1.98 6.59
C GLY A 273 -21.35 1.40 6.65
N VAL A 274 -20.34 2.22 6.32
CA VAL A 274 -18.93 1.80 6.31
C VAL A 274 -18.51 1.37 7.72
N THR A 275 -17.84 0.22 7.81
CA THR A 275 -17.31 -0.31 9.09
C THR A 275 -15.79 -0.31 9.15
N LEU A 276 -15.12 -0.27 7.98
CA LEU A 276 -13.66 -0.31 7.90
C LEU A 276 -13.13 0.53 6.75
N THR A 277 -12.05 1.26 6.99
CA THR A 277 -11.25 1.92 5.94
C THR A 277 -9.78 1.92 6.30
N THR A 278 -8.91 2.02 5.28
CA THR A 278 -7.46 2.15 5.45
C THR A 278 -7.01 3.49 4.88
N LEU A 279 -6.27 4.28 5.67
CA LEU A 279 -5.82 5.61 5.31
C LEU A 279 -4.30 5.74 5.47
N VAL A 280 -3.71 6.63 4.68
CA VAL A 280 -2.38 7.16 4.98
C VAL A 280 -2.50 8.28 6.02
N PRO A 281 -1.46 8.55 6.85
CA PRO A 281 -1.52 9.57 7.91
C PRO A 281 -2.02 10.93 7.46
N ALA A 282 -1.53 11.44 6.32
CA ALA A 282 -1.95 12.74 5.79
C ALA A 282 -3.46 12.81 5.51
N LEU A 283 -4.04 11.74 4.97
CA LEU A 283 -5.47 11.67 4.68
C LEU A 283 -6.29 11.55 5.98
N ALA A 284 -5.82 10.78 6.96
CA ALA A 284 -6.47 10.66 8.26
C ALA A 284 -6.52 12.02 9.00
N LEU A 285 -5.43 12.79 8.95
CA LEU A 285 -5.37 14.14 9.50
C LEU A 285 -6.29 15.12 8.77
N LEU A 286 -6.37 15.01 7.43
CA LEU A 286 -7.30 15.82 6.63
C LEU A 286 -8.76 15.54 7.03
N TRP A 287 -9.13 14.28 7.24
CA TRP A 287 -10.47 13.91 7.67
C TRP A 287 -10.76 14.41 9.10
N ALA A 288 -9.79 14.28 10.02
CA ALA A 288 -9.91 14.78 11.37
C ALA A 288 -10.13 16.30 11.43
N GLU A 289 -9.44 17.07 10.59
CA GLU A 289 -9.64 18.52 10.50
C GLU A 289 -11.00 18.87 9.90
N ALA A 290 -11.42 18.17 8.83
CA ALA A 290 -12.73 18.40 8.20
C ALA A 290 -13.91 18.08 9.13
N ALA A 291 -13.79 17.05 9.98
CA ALA A 291 -14.84 16.65 10.92
C ALA A 291 -15.16 17.74 11.97
N ARG A 292 -14.27 18.69 12.19
CA ARG A 292 -14.52 19.85 13.09
C ARG A 292 -15.61 20.78 12.56
N THR A 293 -15.79 20.85 11.25
CA THR A 293 -16.76 21.73 10.57
C THR A 293 -17.86 20.97 9.86
N THR A 294 -17.60 19.71 9.49
CA THR A 294 -18.54 18.84 8.79
C THR A 294 -18.72 17.56 9.63
N PRO A 295 -19.71 17.52 10.53
CA PRO A 295 -19.94 16.37 11.39
C PRO A 295 -20.19 15.10 10.58
N VAL A 296 -19.63 13.97 11.03
CA VAL A 296 -19.83 12.63 10.50
C VAL A 296 -19.81 11.64 11.67
N ASP A 297 -20.73 10.67 11.66
CA ASP A 297 -20.70 9.60 12.66
C ASP A 297 -19.76 8.48 12.22
N MET A 298 -18.63 8.36 12.92
CA MET A 298 -17.65 7.28 12.72
C MET A 298 -17.53 6.33 13.92
N SER A 299 -18.49 6.37 14.85
CA SER A 299 -18.45 5.52 16.06
C SER A 299 -18.43 4.02 15.78
N GLY A 300 -19.01 3.60 14.63
CA GLY A 300 -18.96 2.22 14.13
C GLY A 300 -17.84 1.92 13.14
N VAL A 301 -16.92 2.88 12.89
CA VAL A 301 -15.88 2.75 11.87
C VAL A 301 -14.53 2.44 12.51
N THR A 302 -13.88 1.39 12.03
CA THR A 302 -12.46 1.16 12.29
C THR A 302 -11.63 1.82 11.19
N ILE A 303 -10.68 2.66 11.58
CA ILE A 303 -9.71 3.28 10.65
C ILE A 303 -8.34 2.66 10.90
N GLN A 304 -7.83 1.95 9.90
CA GLN A 304 -6.45 1.50 9.85
C GLN A 304 -5.59 2.65 9.31
N VAL A 305 -4.53 3.03 10.02
CA VAL A 305 -3.58 4.05 9.54
C VAL A 305 -2.20 3.43 9.39
N GLY A 306 -1.59 3.60 8.22
CA GLY A 306 -0.27 3.02 7.93
C GLY A 306 0.36 3.58 6.67
N SER A 307 1.33 2.84 6.12
CA SER A 307 2.18 3.20 4.96
C SER A 307 3.29 4.23 5.24
N SER A 308 3.22 4.99 6.31
CA SER A 308 4.29 5.86 6.83
C SER A 308 4.11 6.03 8.34
N LYS A 309 5.15 6.55 9.02
CA LYS A 309 5.11 6.74 10.47
C LYS A 309 3.96 7.65 10.88
N PHE A 310 3.22 7.24 11.88
CA PHE A 310 2.07 7.98 12.43
C PHE A 310 2.31 8.23 13.92
N GLY A 311 2.80 9.44 14.23
CA GLY A 311 3.21 9.80 15.59
C GLY A 311 2.06 9.77 16.59
N PRO A 312 2.33 9.45 17.88
CA PRO A 312 1.31 9.25 18.92
C PRO A 312 0.32 10.41 19.09
N ALA A 313 0.82 11.65 19.04
CA ALA A 313 -0.03 12.84 19.17
C ALA A 313 -0.99 13.02 17.98
N ALA A 314 -0.55 12.68 16.77
CA ALA A 314 -1.38 12.71 15.56
C ALA A 314 -2.43 11.60 15.60
N ALA A 315 -2.04 10.40 16.01
CA ALA A 315 -2.94 9.25 16.16
C ALA A 315 -4.06 9.53 17.19
N ALA A 316 -3.70 10.03 18.36
CA ALA A 316 -4.66 10.42 19.40
C ALA A 316 -5.64 11.49 18.88
N ARG A 317 -5.13 12.53 18.21
CA ARG A 317 -5.96 13.59 17.63
C ARG A 317 -6.96 13.05 16.59
N VAL A 318 -6.53 12.15 15.70
CA VAL A 318 -7.42 11.56 14.70
C VAL A 318 -8.51 10.72 15.36
N SER A 319 -8.14 9.86 16.31
CA SER A 319 -9.09 9.02 17.04
C SER A 319 -10.13 9.85 17.78
N GLU A 320 -9.70 10.90 18.48
CA GLU A 320 -10.58 11.81 19.23
C GLU A 320 -11.48 12.64 18.30
N SER A 321 -10.91 13.26 17.25
CA SER A 321 -11.67 14.15 16.35
C SER A 321 -12.71 13.43 15.51
N LEU A 322 -12.43 12.18 15.12
CA LEU A 322 -13.35 11.35 14.30
C LEU A 322 -14.27 10.47 15.16
N GLY A 323 -13.97 10.28 16.44
CA GLY A 323 -14.74 9.37 17.30
C GLY A 323 -14.72 7.92 16.82
N CYS A 324 -13.69 7.51 16.06
CA CYS A 324 -13.55 6.22 15.45
C CYS A 324 -12.66 5.27 16.28
N ARG A 325 -12.72 3.96 15.99
CA ARG A 325 -11.69 3.02 16.44
C ARG A 325 -10.47 3.17 15.53
N LEU A 326 -9.34 3.63 16.08
CA LEU A 326 -8.09 3.71 15.35
C LEU A 326 -7.29 2.42 15.54
N MET A 327 -6.66 1.93 14.47
CA MET A 327 -5.67 0.85 14.50
C MET A 327 -4.43 1.29 13.73
N ASN A 328 -3.26 1.23 14.37
CA ASN A 328 -1.99 1.49 13.72
C ASN A 328 -1.52 0.22 13.00
N VAL A 329 -0.96 0.40 11.80
CA VAL A 329 -0.60 -0.72 10.91
C VAL A 329 0.76 -0.46 10.28
N TYR A 330 1.66 -1.43 10.40
CA TYR A 330 2.80 -1.51 9.50
C TYR A 330 2.60 -2.68 8.55
N GLY A 331 2.94 -2.49 7.29
CA GLY A 331 2.88 -3.55 6.30
C GLY A 331 3.71 -3.23 5.08
N ILE A 332 4.34 -4.26 4.54
CA ILE A 332 5.10 -4.21 3.30
C ILE A 332 4.46 -5.11 2.25
N GLY A 333 4.52 -4.73 0.99
CA GLY A 333 3.97 -5.52 -0.11
C GLY A 333 4.59 -6.91 -0.21
N GLU A 334 5.82 -7.02 0.23
CA GLU A 334 6.63 -8.23 0.26
C GLU A 334 6.21 -9.25 1.32
N GLY A 335 5.44 -8.83 2.34
CA GLY A 335 4.98 -9.81 3.33
C GLY A 335 4.48 -9.28 4.65
N LEU A 336 5.33 -9.14 5.67
CA LEU A 336 4.93 -8.84 7.04
C LEU A 336 3.87 -7.74 7.13
N ILE A 337 2.82 -8.02 7.89
CA ILE A 337 1.81 -7.06 8.29
C ILE A 337 1.65 -7.15 9.81
N THR A 338 1.77 -6.03 10.50
CA THR A 338 1.49 -5.92 11.93
C THR A 338 0.34 -4.94 12.14
N HIS A 339 -0.46 -5.22 13.15
CA HIS A 339 -1.57 -4.36 13.57
C HIS A 339 -1.58 -4.23 15.08
N THR A 340 -1.95 -3.08 15.60
CA THR A 340 -2.51 -3.00 16.94
C THR A 340 -3.86 -3.74 16.99
N ARG A 341 -4.32 -4.11 18.18
CA ARG A 341 -5.54 -4.91 18.36
C ARG A 341 -6.68 -4.05 18.92
N PRO A 342 -7.94 -4.45 18.70
CA PRO A 342 -9.09 -3.72 19.26
C PRO A 342 -9.04 -3.55 20.77
N GLU A 343 -8.44 -4.51 21.48
CA GLU A 343 -8.30 -4.54 22.94
C GLU A 343 -7.03 -3.86 23.47
N ASP A 344 -6.12 -3.43 22.59
CA ASP A 344 -4.87 -2.78 23.01
C ASP A 344 -5.15 -1.41 23.66
N PRO A 345 -4.42 -1.04 24.73
CA PRO A 345 -4.58 0.24 25.37
C PRO A 345 -4.02 1.39 24.49
N PRO A 346 -4.44 2.62 24.74
CA PRO A 346 -4.08 3.79 23.90
C PRO A 346 -2.56 3.96 23.67
N GLU A 347 -1.75 3.69 24.70
CA GLU A 347 -0.28 3.76 24.60
C GLU A 347 0.30 2.77 23.59
N VAL A 348 -0.28 1.59 23.44
CA VAL A 348 0.09 0.59 22.42
C VAL A 348 -0.43 1.02 21.06
N VAL A 349 -1.72 1.40 20.97
CA VAL A 349 -2.36 1.80 19.70
C VAL A 349 -1.66 3.01 19.08
N PHE A 350 -1.24 3.99 19.87
CA PHE A 350 -0.65 5.23 19.35
C PHE A 350 0.88 5.19 19.31
N GLY A 351 1.51 4.28 20.04
CA GLY A 351 2.97 4.24 20.21
C GLY A 351 3.68 3.09 19.51
N THR A 352 2.95 2.16 18.89
CA THR A 352 3.52 0.98 18.21
C THR A 352 2.77 0.71 16.90
N GLU A 353 3.34 -0.15 16.05
CA GLU A 353 2.67 -0.72 14.89
C GLU A 353 2.04 -2.10 15.19
N GLY A 354 1.95 -2.46 16.47
CA GLY A 354 1.32 -3.68 16.95
C GLY A 354 2.09 -4.96 16.66
N ARG A 355 1.35 -6.07 16.64
CA ARG A 355 1.90 -7.44 16.53
C ARG A 355 1.62 -8.02 15.15
N PRO A 356 2.41 -9.02 14.66
CA PRO A 356 2.13 -9.73 13.42
C PRO A 356 0.70 -10.28 13.35
N VAL A 357 0.12 -10.30 12.15
CA VAL A 357 -1.22 -10.86 11.93
C VAL A 357 -1.23 -12.37 11.86
N CYS A 358 -0.07 -13.00 11.63
CA CYS A 358 0.11 -14.44 11.65
C CYS A 358 1.00 -14.86 12.82
N PRO A 359 0.62 -15.89 13.61
CA PRO A 359 1.48 -16.39 14.68
C PRO A 359 2.77 -17.07 14.17
N ASP A 360 2.81 -17.47 12.89
CA ASP A 360 3.98 -18.07 12.25
C ASP A 360 4.79 -17.03 11.42
N ASP A 361 4.52 -15.74 11.58
CA ASP A 361 5.44 -14.71 11.08
C ASP A 361 6.69 -14.68 11.96
N GLU A 362 7.82 -14.96 11.36
CA GLU A 362 9.12 -14.92 11.98
C GLU A 362 9.73 -13.53 11.77
N ILE A 363 10.08 -12.86 12.86
CA ILE A 363 10.74 -11.56 12.88
C ILE A 363 12.10 -11.69 13.52
N ARG A 364 13.11 -11.08 12.91
CA ARG A 364 14.41 -10.81 13.51
C ARG A 364 14.71 -9.33 13.45
N ILE A 365 15.29 -8.79 14.49
CA ILE A 365 15.87 -7.44 14.51
C ILE A 365 17.37 -7.62 14.63
N VAL A 366 18.13 -7.17 13.66
CA VAL A 366 19.57 -7.48 13.55
C VAL A 366 20.45 -6.24 13.46
N ASP A 367 21.67 -6.37 13.97
CA ASP A 367 22.74 -5.38 13.81
C ASP A 367 23.39 -5.46 12.41
N PRO A 368 24.31 -4.56 12.04
CA PRO A 368 25.00 -4.60 10.74
C PRO A 368 25.79 -5.88 10.46
N GLU A 369 26.11 -6.68 11.48
CA GLU A 369 26.79 -7.97 11.38
C GLU A 369 25.82 -9.17 11.35
N ASP A 370 24.54 -8.92 11.14
CA ASP A 370 23.44 -9.90 11.10
C ASP A 370 23.22 -10.68 12.42
N ARG A 371 23.62 -10.14 13.57
CA ARG A 371 23.36 -10.71 14.88
C ARG A 371 22.04 -10.14 15.44
N GLU A 372 21.21 -10.99 16.01
CA GLU A 372 19.99 -10.52 16.66
C GLU A 372 20.33 -9.60 17.85
N VAL A 373 19.66 -8.45 17.92
CA VAL A 373 19.80 -7.48 19.01
C VAL A 373 18.88 -7.84 20.17
N ALA A 374 19.16 -7.30 21.36
CA ALA A 374 18.29 -7.51 22.51
C ALA A 374 16.93 -6.82 22.34
N THR A 375 15.91 -7.33 23.04
CA THR A 375 14.58 -6.70 23.08
C THR A 375 14.70 -5.23 23.50
N GLY A 376 14.09 -4.34 22.73
CA GLY A 376 14.14 -2.89 22.92
C GLY A 376 15.26 -2.19 22.17
N GLU A 377 16.28 -2.90 21.68
CA GLU A 377 17.34 -2.33 20.85
C GLU A 377 16.89 -2.19 19.38
N ILE A 378 17.46 -1.20 18.70
CA ILE A 378 17.13 -0.88 17.30
C ILE A 378 18.06 -1.66 16.36
N GLY A 379 17.47 -2.30 15.34
CA GLY A 379 18.19 -2.98 14.28
C GLY A 379 17.38 -3.05 12.99
N GLU A 380 17.93 -3.68 11.93
CA GLU A 380 17.22 -3.94 10.70
C GLU A 380 16.14 -5.02 10.93
N LEU A 381 14.92 -4.73 10.48
CA LEU A 381 13.78 -5.66 10.50
C LEU A 381 13.90 -6.68 9.37
N LEU A 382 14.05 -7.95 9.71
CA LEU A 382 13.99 -9.09 8.82
C LEU A 382 12.71 -9.88 9.08
N THR A 383 12.10 -10.42 8.01
CA THR A 383 10.85 -11.18 8.15
C THR A 383 10.80 -12.39 7.24
N ARG A 384 10.11 -13.44 7.72
CA ARG A 384 9.78 -14.65 6.98
C ARG A 384 8.43 -15.19 7.46
N GLY A 385 7.54 -15.59 6.55
CA GLY A 385 6.22 -16.05 6.95
C GLY A 385 5.41 -16.64 5.79
N PRO A 386 4.17 -17.08 6.05
CA PRO A 386 3.33 -17.75 5.05
C PRO A 386 2.86 -16.86 3.91
N TYR A 387 3.03 -15.56 4.02
CA TYR A 387 2.72 -14.58 2.98
C TYR A 387 3.89 -13.61 2.72
N THR A 388 5.10 -13.92 3.20
CA THR A 388 6.34 -13.22 2.83
C THR A 388 6.91 -13.86 1.57
N ILE A 389 7.12 -13.09 0.50
CA ILE A 389 7.70 -13.58 -0.75
C ILE A 389 9.10 -14.15 -0.56
N ARG A 390 9.54 -14.99 -1.50
CA ARG A 390 10.90 -15.55 -1.52
C ARG A 390 11.81 -14.90 -2.56
N GLY A 391 11.28 -13.97 -3.32
CA GLY A 391 12.01 -13.17 -4.30
C GLY A 391 11.09 -12.26 -5.09
N TYR A 392 11.62 -11.14 -5.55
CA TYR A 392 10.97 -10.30 -6.54
C TYR A 392 10.95 -10.99 -7.89
N PHE A 393 9.91 -10.75 -8.66
CA PHE A 393 9.75 -11.33 -9.99
C PHE A 393 10.84 -10.86 -10.93
N ALA A 394 11.50 -11.81 -11.61
CA ALA A 394 12.54 -11.57 -12.61
C ALA A 394 13.69 -10.63 -12.16
N ALA A 395 14.05 -10.61 -10.87
CA ALA A 395 15.06 -9.72 -10.32
C ALA A 395 16.19 -10.46 -9.55
N PRO A 396 16.93 -11.40 -10.16
CA PRO A 396 17.85 -12.28 -9.45
C PRO A 396 18.97 -11.54 -8.72
N ASP A 397 19.53 -10.48 -9.31
CA ASP A 397 20.60 -9.69 -8.69
C ASP A 397 20.11 -8.91 -7.46
N HIS A 398 18.88 -8.45 -7.52
CA HIS A 398 18.26 -7.77 -6.39
C HIS A 398 17.92 -8.76 -5.27
N ASN A 399 17.40 -9.93 -5.64
CA ASN A 399 17.04 -10.99 -4.70
C ASN A 399 18.22 -11.43 -3.84
N ARG A 400 19.42 -11.58 -4.41
CA ARG A 400 20.63 -11.92 -3.65
C ARG A 400 20.97 -10.95 -2.51
N ARG A 401 20.52 -9.69 -2.59
CA ARG A 401 20.78 -8.66 -1.57
C ARG A 401 19.60 -8.47 -0.61
N SER A 402 18.41 -8.83 -1.06
CA SER A 402 17.17 -8.59 -0.32
C SER A 402 16.72 -9.77 0.53
N PHE A 403 17.38 -10.91 0.39
CA PHE A 403 17.04 -12.12 1.15
C PHE A 403 18.32 -12.72 1.76
N THR A 404 18.20 -13.22 2.99
CA THR A 404 19.25 -14.01 3.64
C THR A 404 19.29 -15.44 3.06
N GLU A 405 20.37 -16.18 3.32
CA GLU A 405 20.51 -17.56 2.86
C GLU A 405 19.42 -18.49 3.42
N ASP A 406 18.97 -18.25 4.64
CA ASP A 406 17.87 -18.98 5.30
C ASP A 406 16.48 -18.41 4.96
N GLY A 407 16.40 -17.43 4.03
CA GLY A 407 15.20 -16.97 3.36
C GLY A 407 14.39 -15.92 4.12
N PHE A 408 15.01 -15.14 5.02
CA PHE A 408 14.40 -13.92 5.54
C PHE A 408 14.50 -12.80 4.51
N TYR A 409 13.42 -12.05 4.38
CA TYR A 409 13.39 -10.81 3.61
C TYR A 409 13.95 -9.67 4.46
N ARG A 410 14.88 -8.89 3.90
CA ARG A 410 15.42 -7.66 4.49
C ARG A 410 14.52 -6.48 4.12
N SER A 411 13.79 -5.95 5.09
CA SER A 411 12.85 -4.86 4.83
C SER A 411 13.55 -3.53 4.50
N GLY A 412 14.77 -3.35 5.01
CA GLY A 412 15.48 -2.08 5.03
C GLY A 412 14.85 -1.06 5.98
N ASP A 413 13.90 -1.49 6.81
CA ASP A 413 13.32 -0.67 7.87
C ASP A 413 14.05 -0.95 9.19
N LEU A 414 14.28 0.09 9.98
CA LEU A 414 14.78 -0.01 11.34
C LEU A 414 13.61 -0.17 12.29
N ALA A 415 13.72 -1.13 13.18
CA ALA A 415 12.68 -1.42 14.17
C ALA A 415 13.27 -1.87 15.49
N ARG A 416 12.45 -1.87 16.52
CA ARG A 416 12.67 -2.59 17.78
C ARG A 416 11.42 -3.36 18.17
N MET A 417 11.60 -4.40 18.95
CA MET A 417 10.52 -5.17 19.55
C MET A 417 10.32 -4.73 20.99
N THR A 418 9.07 -4.52 21.41
CA THR A 418 8.76 -4.29 22.83
C THR A 418 8.74 -5.61 23.60
N GLU A 419 8.76 -5.56 24.94
CA GLU A 419 8.63 -6.75 25.81
C GLU A 419 7.33 -7.53 25.55
N ASP A 420 6.24 -6.82 25.18
CA ASP A 420 4.94 -7.40 24.87
C ASP A 420 4.82 -7.87 23.41
N GLY A 421 5.93 -7.87 22.64
CA GLY A 421 5.97 -8.37 21.27
C GLY A 421 5.36 -7.42 20.22
N ASN A 422 5.18 -6.14 20.54
CA ASN A 422 4.79 -5.14 19.55
C ASN A 422 6.02 -4.63 18.78
N VAL A 423 5.85 -4.42 17.48
CA VAL A 423 6.87 -3.80 16.62
C VAL A 423 6.76 -2.28 16.73
N VAL A 424 7.90 -1.60 16.81
CA VAL A 424 7.99 -0.15 16.69
C VAL A 424 8.94 0.17 15.54
N ILE A 425 8.44 0.85 14.52
CA ILE A 425 9.24 1.29 13.37
C ILE A 425 9.95 2.59 13.74
N GLU A 426 11.27 2.59 13.66
CA GLU A 426 12.13 3.71 14.05
C GLU A 426 12.65 4.50 12.84
N GLY A 427 12.56 3.91 11.62
CA GLY A 427 12.96 4.59 10.40
C GLY A 427 13.39 3.64 9.29
N ARG A 428 14.13 4.17 8.31
CA ARG A 428 14.69 3.38 7.22
C ARG A 428 16.20 3.44 7.19
N LEU A 429 16.85 2.30 6.91
CA LEU A 429 18.29 2.20 6.77
C LEU A 429 18.86 3.24 5.77
N LYS A 430 18.19 3.44 4.64
CA LYS A 430 18.58 4.39 3.59
C LYS A 430 18.30 5.86 3.93
N ASP A 431 17.49 6.12 4.95
CA ASP A 431 17.15 7.47 5.42
C ASP A 431 17.97 7.84 6.69
N ILE A 432 18.94 6.99 7.06
CA ILE A 432 19.98 7.32 8.01
C ILE A 432 20.90 8.36 7.37
N ILE A 433 21.12 9.45 8.08
CA ILE A 433 22.01 10.55 7.71
C ILE A 433 23.31 10.36 8.46
N HIS A 434 24.42 10.35 7.74
CA HIS A 434 25.76 10.32 8.32
C HIS A 434 26.21 11.75 8.61
N HIS A 435 26.14 12.16 9.88
CA HIS A 435 26.41 13.53 10.28
C HIS A 435 27.48 13.58 11.38
N LEU A 436 28.62 14.24 11.10
CA LEU A 436 29.76 14.37 12.04
C LEU A 436 30.27 13.00 12.57
N GLY A 437 30.25 11.97 11.71
CA GLY A 437 30.66 10.61 12.07
C GLY A 437 29.61 9.80 12.84
N GLU A 438 28.43 10.38 13.11
CA GLU A 438 27.32 9.74 13.82
C GLU A 438 26.19 9.40 12.85
N LYS A 439 25.36 8.39 13.23
CA LYS A 439 24.17 7.98 12.47
C LYS A 439 22.94 8.68 13.02
N VAL A 440 22.25 9.46 12.20
CA VAL A 440 21.05 10.21 12.57
C VAL A 440 19.86 9.69 11.78
N SER A 441 18.80 9.26 12.48
CA SER A 441 17.52 8.92 11.84
C SER A 441 16.81 10.20 11.41
N ALA A 442 16.54 10.34 10.12
CA ALA A 442 15.75 11.45 9.59
C ALA A 442 14.37 11.52 10.27
N GLU A 443 13.71 10.37 10.45
CA GLU A 443 12.37 10.28 11.07
C GLU A 443 12.36 10.71 12.54
N GLU A 444 13.44 10.42 13.29
CA GLU A 444 13.57 10.89 14.67
C GLU A 444 13.58 12.43 14.73
N VAL A 445 14.36 13.05 13.86
CA VAL A 445 14.43 14.52 13.78
C VAL A 445 13.09 15.10 13.31
N GLU A 446 12.46 14.51 12.29
CA GLU A 446 11.12 14.88 11.81
C GLU A 446 10.08 14.82 12.94
N GLY A 447 10.08 13.74 13.72
CA GLY A 447 9.17 13.57 14.86
C GLY A 447 9.31 14.70 15.90
N HIS A 448 10.52 15.16 16.16
CA HIS A 448 10.76 16.28 17.06
C HIS A 448 10.34 17.63 16.45
N VAL A 449 10.61 17.86 15.17
CA VAL A 449 10.23 19.09 14.45
C VAL A 449 8.72 19.24 14.36
N LEU A 450 7.98 18.16 14.09
CA LEU A 450 6.50 18.15 14.03
C LEU A 450 5.83 18.55 15.35
N THR A 451 6.53 18.49 16.49
CA THR A 451 5.97 18.98 17.76
C THR A 451 5.99 20.50 17.89
N HIS A 452 6.62 21.21 16.96
CA HIS A 452 6.63 22.67 16.96
C HIS A 452 5.23 23.20 16.56
N PRO A 453 4.58 24.10 17.35
CA PRO A 453 3.17 24.46 17.15
C PRO A 453 2.87 25.14 15.81
N LEU A 454 3.87 25.76 15.18
CA LEU A 454 3.74 26.42 13.88
C LEU A 454 4.12 25.53 12.70
N VAL A 455 4.55 24.28 12.91
CA VAL A 455 4.88 23.34 11.84
C VAL A 455 3.70 22.42 11.58
N ARG A 456 3.24 22.40 10.33
CA ARG A 456 2.18 21.51 9.83
C ARG A 456 2.75 20.18 9.35
N ASP A 457 3.86 20.24 8.60
CA ASP A 457 4.49 19.07 8.00
C ASP A 457 6.01 19.28 7.87
N THR A 458 6.79 18.20 7.82
CA THR A 458 8.24 18.31 7.73
C THR A 458 8.85 17.09 7.04
N ALA A 459 10.02 17.31 6.43
CA ALA A 459 10.88 16.26 5.94
C ALA A 459 12.34 16.59 6.21
N VAL A 460 13.12 15.58 6.60
CA VAL A 460 14.55 15.70 6.86
C VAL A 460 15.34 14.85 5.87
N VAL A 461 16.35 15.45 5.28
CA VAL A 461 17.26 14.77 4.34
C VAL A 461 18.71 15.08 4.65
N GLY A 462 19.59 14.10 4.44
CA GLY A 462 21.04 14.30 4.41
C GLY A 462 21.46 14.78 3.01
N VAL A 463 22.20 15.85 2.96
CA VAL A 463 22.81 16.38 1.74
C VAL A 463 24.34 16.30 1.90
N PRO A 464 25.08 15.69 0.94
CA PRO A 464 26.53 15.57 1.04
C PRO A 464 27.21 16.90 1.37
N ASP A 465 28.16 16.89 2.30
CA ASP A 465 28.89 18.05 2.79
C ASP A 465 30.35 17.67 3.11
N ASP A 466 31.31 18.48 2.67
CA ASP A 466 32.72 18.15 2.78
C ASP A 466 33.25 18.19 4.24
N GLU A 467 32.58 18.89 5.16
CA GLU A 467 32.97 19.03 6.56
C GLU A 467 32.15 18.20 7.52
N LEU A 468 30.86 17.97 7.19
CA LEU A 468 29.89 17.34 8.06
C LEU A 468 29.58 15.88 7.67
N ASP A 469 30.18 15.36 6.58
CA ASP A 469 29.83 14.12 5.89
C ASP A 469 28.48 14.28 5.15
N GLU A 470 27.37 14.44 5.88
CA GLU A 470 26.10 14.90 5.35
C GLU A 470 25.54 16.03 6.24
N ARG A 471 25.05 17.09 5.63
CA ARG A 471 24.34 18.19 6.30
C ARG A 471 22.87 17.81 6.51
N LEU A 472 22.36 18.00 7.74
CA LEU A 472 20.94 17.80 8.05
C LEU A 472 20.10 18.97 7.55
N CYS A 473 19.37 18.79 6.45
CA CYS A 473 18.47 19.77 5.87
C CYS A 473 17.02 19.45 6.26
N VAL A 474 16.37 20.37 6.96
CA VAL A 474 14.97 20.25 7.40
C VAL A 474 14.08 21.12 6.53
N PHE A 475 13.13 20.51 5.84
CA PHE A 475 12.06 21.18 5.11
C PHE A 475 10.82 21.25 6.00
N VAL A 476 10.19 22.42 6.11
CA VAL A 476 8.98 22.61 6.91
C VAL A 476 7.88 23.28 6.10
N VAL A 477 6.66 22.82 6.32
CA VAL A 477 5.42 23.47 5.89
C VAL A 477 4.76 24.07 7.13
N LEU A 478 4.42 25.36 7.08
CA LEU A 478 3.92 26.07 8.23
C LEU A 478 2.38 26.03 8.35
N ASN A 479 1.88 26.15 9.58
CA ASN A 479 0.47 26.37 9.87
C ASN A 479 0.09 27.84 9.64
N GLY A 480 -1.15 28.10 9.15
CA GLY A 480 -1.71 29.43 9.04
C GLY A 480 -1.11 30.29 7.93
N ASP A 481 -1.04 31.62 8.14
CA ASP A 481 -0.40 32.53 7.19
C ASP A 481 1.12 32.34 7.24
N ALA A 482 1.65 31.79 6.13
CA ALA A 482 3.06 31.43 6.03
C ALA A 482 4.01 32.64 6.22
N ALA A 483 3.57 33.87 5.92
CA ALA A 483 4.38 35.06 6.05
C ALA A 483 4.59 35.44 7.54
N GLU A 484 3.54 35.38 8.36
CA GLU A 484 3.65 35.70 9.79
C GLU A 484 4.37 34.60 10.59
N ALA A 485 4.19 33.34 10.19
CA ALA A 485 4.82 32.20 10.84
C ALA A 485 6.31 32.06 10.47
N ALA A 486 6.73 32.45 9.26
CA ALA A 486 8.11 32.32 8.79
C ALA A 486 9.12 33.11 9.62
N ASP A 487 8.74 34.29 10.12
CA ASP A 487 9.60 35.11 10.99
C ASP A 487 9.86 34.45 12.37
N GLN A 488 8.97 33.55 12.81
CA GLN A 488 9.06 32.85 14.09
C GLN A 488 9.71 31.46 13.96
N VAL A 489 9.60 30.82 12.80
CA VAL A 489 10.18 29.49 12.54
C VAL A 489 11.54 29.65 11.86
N THR A 490 12.53 29.98 12.65
CA THR A 490 13.93 30.10 12.21
C THR A 490 14.71 28.82 12.55
N LEU A 491 15.84 28.60 11.89
CA LEU A 491 16.73 27.48 12.22
C LEU A 491 17.07 27.45 13.72
N ARG A 492 17.34 28.63 14.30
CA ARG A 492 17.64 28.74 15.73
C ARG A 492 16.44 28.34 16.59
N ALA A 493 15.23 28.81 16.27
CA ALA A 493 14.02 28.47 17.02
C ALA A 493 13.71 26.97 16.98
N VAL A 494 13.85 26.36 15.81
CA VAL A 494 13.69 24.90 15.63
C VAL A 494 14.75 24.12 16.41
N ARG A 495 16.03 24.53 16.33
CA ARG A 495 17.11 23.91 17.12
C ARG A 495 16.87 24.02 18.63
N ASP A 496 16.44 25.17 19.12
CA ASP A 496 16.17 25.39 20.54
C ASP A 496 14.94 24.59 21.00
N HIS A 497 13.90 24.51 20.16
CA HIS A 497 12.71 23.71 20.43
C HIS A 497 13.06 22.21 20.59
N ILE A 498 13.75 21.62 19.62
CA ILE A 498 14.06 20.18 19.64
C ILE A 498 15.14 19.84 20.68
N ARG A 499 16.10 20.76 20.94
CA ARG A 499 17.07 20.62 22.04
C ARG A 499 16.36 20.59 23.40
N GLY A 500 15.37 21.46 23.60
CA GLY A 500 14.55 21.47 24.82
C GLY A 500 13.75 20.19 25.03
N ARG A 501 13.60 19.37 24.02
CA ARG A 501 12.95 18.03 24.07
C ARG A 501 13.96 16.88 24.26
N GLY A 502 15.23 17.19 24.48
CA GLY A 502 16.24 16.20 24.82
C GLY A 502 16.98 15.59 23.63
N LEU A 503 16.82 16.10 22.41
CA LEU A 503 17.54 15.59 21.25
C LEU A 503 19.05 15.96 21.36
N ALA A 504 19.92 15.00 21.01
CA ALA A 504 21.37 15.17 21.06
C ALA A 504 21.83 16.26 20.10
N SER A 505 22.94 16.94 20.44
CA SER A 505 23.42 18.10 19.67
C SER A 505 23.82 17.78 18.24
N TYR A 506 24.35 16.60 17.98
CA TYR A 506 24.73 16.14 16.64
C TYR A 506 23.53 15.80 15.74
N LYS A 507 22.32 15.74 16.30
CA LYS A 507 21.06 15.53 15.56
C LYS A 507 20.32 16.84 15.24
N LEU A 508 20.90 17.98 15.59
CA LEU A 508 20.29 19.28 15.32
C LEU A 508 20.45 19.66 13.85
N PRO A 509 19.40 20.16 13.18
CA PRO A 509 19.47 20.51 11.77
C PRO A 509 20.49 21.61 11.48
N ASP A 510 21.19 21.51 10.35
CA ASP A 510 22.14 22.52 9.87
C ASP A 510 21.48 23.57 8.99
N GLU A 511 20.40 23.17 8.33
CA GLU A 511 19.65 24.04 7.43
C GLU A 511 18.14 23.87 7.64
N LEU A 512 17.41 24.98 7.58
CA LEU A 512 15.95 25.02 7.60
C LEU A 512 15.41 25.66 6.33
N ILE A 513 14.52 24.97 5.64
CA ILE A 513 13.89 25.43 4.40
C ILE A 513 12.38 25.46 4.61
N VAL A 514 11.79 26.65 4.54
CA VAL A 514 10.33 26.81 4.55
C VAL A 514 9.81 26.62 3.14
N VAL A 515 8.85 25.72 2.96
CA VAL A 515 8.23 25.42 1.66
C VAL A 515 6.70 25.54 1.76
N SER A 516 6.07 25.84 0.66
CA SER A 516 4.59 25.90 0.60
C SER A 516 3.96 24.52 0.71
N ASP A 517 4.63 23.50 0.18
CA ASP A 517 4.21 22.11 0.22
C ASP A 517 5.42 21.17 0.02
N LEU A 518 5.31 19.92 0.52
CA LEU A 518 6.32 18.90 0.30
C LEU A 518 6.02 18.13 -1.00
N PRO A 519 7.04 17.69 -1.76
CA PRO A 519 6.82 16.83 -2.90
C PRO A 519 6.38 15.43 -2.45
N TYR A 520 5.40 14.86 -3.16
CA TYR A 520 4.90 13.51 -2.88
C TYR A 520 5.11 12.58 -4.07
N THR A 521 5.42 11.33 -3.77
CA THR A 521 5.43 10.24 -4.74
C THR A 521 3.99 9.90 -5.18
N PRO A 522 3.80 9.19 -6.29
CA PRO A 522 2.47 8.73 -6.73
C PRO A 522 1.72 7.86 -5.70
N VAL A 523 2.43 7.30 -4.73
CA VAL A 523 1.86 6.51 -3.62
C VAL A 523 1.54 7.35 -2.37
N GLY A 524 1.66 8.69 -2.44
CA GLY A 524 1.34 9.60 -1.34
C GLY A 524 2.40 9.68 -0.23
N LYS A 525 3.63 9.20 -0.48
CA LYS A 525 4.78 9.37 0.44
C LYS A 525 5.60 10.60 0.05
N ILE A 526 6.23 11.27 1.02
CA ILE A 526 7.14 12.38 0.75
C ILE A 526 8.30 11.90 -0.15
N ASP A 527 8.56 12.63 -1.23
CA ASP A 527 9.66 12.36 -2.14
C ASP A 527 10.96 13.01 -1.64
N LYS A 528 11.67 12.32 -0.73
CA LYS A 528 12.94 12.78 -0.17
C LYS A 528 14.03 12.91 -1.24
N ASN A 529 13.96 12.19 -2.37
CA ASN A 529 14.93 12.34 -3.45
C ASN A 529 14.76 13.68 -4.19
N ALA A 530 13.52 14.09 -4.44
CA ALA A 530 13.24 15.40 -4.99
C ALA A 530 13.74 16.53 -4.07
N LEU A 531 13.59 16.36 -2.73
CA LEU A 531 14.12 17.30 -1.75
C LEU A 531 15.65 17.34 -1.76
N LYS A 532 16.34 16.19 -1.74
CA LYS A 532 17.82 16.10 -1.86
C LYS A 532 18.31 16.77 -3.14
N ALA A 533 17.70 16.47 -4.29
CA ALA A 533 18.08 17.05 -5.58
C ALA A 533 17.94 18.59 -5.62
N SER A 534 17.00 19.15 -4.86
CA SER A 534 16.82 20.61 -4.76
C SER A 534 17.97 21.32 -4.01
N ARG A 535 18.79 20.56 -3.25
CA ARG A 535 19.92 21.10 -2.42
C ARG A 535 21.30 20.69 -2.90
N SER A 536 21.40 19.73 -3.82
CA SER A 536 22.67 19.27 -4.41
C SER A 536 23.16 20.13 -5.58
N ARG A 537 22.65 21.35 -5.73
CA ARG A 537 23.06 22.31 -6.80
C ARG A 537 23.87 23.46 -6.25
#